data_443bfc0cf3d91dec12e4fcae4ad26f38
#
_entry.id   443bfc0cf3d91dec12e4fcae4ad26f38
#
_cell.length_a   1.000
_cell.length_b   1.000
_cell.length_c   1.000
_cell.angle_alpha   90.00
_cell.angle_beta   90.00
_cell.angle_gamma   90.00
#
_symmetry.space_group_name_H-M   'P 1'
#
loop_
_entity.id
_entity.type
_entity.pdbx_description
1 polymer ?
#
loop_
_entity_poly.entity_id
_entity_poly.type
_entity_poly.pdbx_seq_one_letter_code
_entity_poly.pdbx_strand_id
1 'polypeptide(L)'
;PEVKPEKTESDYRRNSLQRLYDGMLNKRFYELSKQPDPPFTFGYSQGGRFIRSKEFYMLFAAVKNNGIERGLDALLVEAARVRKFGFAQTELEREKKDALRGMEQAFNEREKTESSAYAREYVSNYLQEEPIPGIVFEYEQYKAMLPGITLADVNKLASELITEENRVVMVNAPQKTDVKVPTEAELVKVFEAAIKKPLQAYDDKVSSQPLLATLPKPGEIVGRKEIKEIGVTEWTLSNGIRVVLKPTDFKNDEASFSAWSPGGTSLVADNDYTPASFASSLMM
;
A
#
# COMPACT_ATOMS: atom_id res chain seq x y z
N PRO A 1 17.80 2.99 16.84
CA PRO A 1 17.42 3.41 18.19
C PRO A 1 16.98 2.23 19.07
N GLU A 2 16.83 2.48 20.39
CA GLU A 2 16.27 1.49 21.31
C GLU A 2 14.78 1.29 21.05
N VAL A 3 14.29 0.07 21.34
CA VAL A 3 12.87 -0.25 21.22
C VAL A 3 12.07 0.58 22.20
N LYS A 4 11.06 1.26 21.74
CA LYS A 4 10.11 2.01 22.56
C LYS A 4 9.01 1.07 23.08
N PRO A 5 8.60 1.18 24.34
CA PRO A 5 7.53 0.35 24.88
C PRO A 5 6.19 0.63 24.16
N GLU A 6 5.33 -0.39 24.15
CA GLU A 6 3.98 -0.32 23.59
C GLU A 6 2.96 -0.75 24.64
N LYS A 7 2.86 0.05 25.74
CA LYS A 7 2.06 -0.32 26.92
C LYS A 7 0.94 0.66 27.26
N THR A 8 0.90 1.80 26.58
CA THR A 8 -0.04 2.88 26.86
C THR A 8 -0.79 3.34 25.60
N GLU A 9 -1.90 4.04 25.77
CA GLU A 9 -2.62 4.69 24.66
C GLU A 9 -1.73 5.72 23.93
N SER A 10 -0.82 6.38 24.62
CA SER A 10 0.15 7.29 24.01
C SER A 10 1.12 6.54 23.09
N ASP A 11 1.54 5.33 23.48
CA ASP A 11 2.39 4.48 22.64
C ASP A 11 1.61 3.99 21.40
N TYR A 12 0.35 3.61 21.60
CA TYR A 12 -0.53 3.22 20.50
C TYR A 12 -0.75 4.37 19.49
N ARG A 13 -0.96 5.59 20.01
CA ARG A 13 -1.04 6.80 19.18
C ARG A 13 0.25 7.05 18.39
N ARG A 14 1.41 6.91 19.03
CA ARG A 14 2.72 7.05 18.35
C ARG A 14 2.85 6.07 17.19
N ASN A 15 2.52 4.80 17.40
CA ASN A 15 2.59 3.78 16.36
C ASN A 15 1.59 4.04 15.23
N SER A 16 0.40 4.54 15.57
CA SER A 16 -0.59 4.96 14.57
C SER A 16 -0.13 6.14 13.74
N LEU A 17 0.53 7.13 14.35
CA LEU A 17 1.17 8.24 13.63
C LEU A 17 2.22 7.75 12.63
N GLN A 18 3.06 6.80 13.05
CA GLN A 18 4.07 6.23 12.15
C GLN A 18 3.44 5.45 11.00
N ARG A 19 2.40 4.66 11.25
CA ARG A 19 1.65 3.95 10.19
C ARG A 19 1.05 4.92 9.17
N LEU A 20 0.46 6.03 9.62
CA LEU A 20 -0.05 7.07 8.72
C LEU A 20 1.08 7.73 7.90
N TYR A 21 2.22 8.02 8.53
CA TYR A 21 3.40 8.54 7.85
C TYR A 21 3.88 7.58 6.76
N ASP A 22 4.07 6.31 7.11
CA ASP A 22 4.52 5.27 6.17
C ASP A 22 3.51 5.07 5.03
N GLY A 23 2.22 5.05 5.34
CA GLY A 23 1.15 4.92 4.33
C GLY A 23 1.18 6.05 3.30
N MET A 24 1.29 7.30 3.73
CA MET A 24 1.39 8.45 2.82
C MET A 24 2.67 8.43 1.99
N LEU A 25 3.83 8.14 2.60
CA LEU A 25 5.09 8.06 1.86
C LEU A 25 5.08 6.89 0.85
N ASN A 26 4.51 5.76 1.22
CA ASN A 26 4.37 4.60 0.35
C ASN A 26 3.45 4.87 -0.84
N LYS A 27 2.40 5.67 -0.68
CA LYS A 27 1.57 6.12 -1.81
C LYS A 27 2.36 6.96 -2.81
N ARG A 28 3.22 7.87 -2.33
CA ARG A 28 4.11 8.64 -3.21
C ARG A 28 5.11 7.74 -3.94
N PHE A 29 5.71 6.75 -3.26
CA PHE A 29 6.56 5.76 -3.91
C PHE A 29 5.81 4.93 -4.95
N TYR A 30 4.58 4.55 -4.65
CA TYR A 30 3.73 3.85 -5.61
C TYR A 30 3.48 4.69 -6.88
N GLU A 31 3.17 5.99 -6.74
CA GLU A 31 2.98 6.90 -7.88
C GLU A 31 4.27 7.03 -8.71
N LEU A 32 5.44 7.14 -8.06
CA LEU A 32 6.73 7.14 -8.76
C LEU A 32 6.95 5.85 -9.55
N SER A 33 6.51 4.71 -9.03
CA SER A 33 6.63 3.41 -9.72
C SER A 33 5.71 3.27 -10.93
N LYS A 34 4.65 4.10 -11.03
CA LYS A 34 3.68 4.10 -12.15
C LYS A 34 4.02 5.10 -13.26
N GLN A 35 5.09 5.85 -13.15
CA GLN A 35 5.54 6.75 -14.22
C GLN A 35 5.98 5.96 -15.46
N PRO A 36 5.91 6.53 -16.66
CA PRO A 36 6.34 5.85 -17.90
C PRO A 36 7.79 5.35 -17.85
N ASP A 37 8.69 6.12 -17.19
CA ASP A 37 10.07 5.72 -16.91
C ASP A 37 10.34 5.78 -15.41
N PRO A 38 9.92 4.76 -14.63
CA PRO A 38 9.98 4.79 -13.20
C PRO A 38 11.42 4.59 -12.68
N PRO A 39 11.80 5.25 -11.57
CA PRO A 39 13.12 5.08 -10.98
C PRO A 39 13.31 3.70 -10.33
N PHE A 40 12.23 3.03 -9.99
CA PHE A 40 12.19 1.69 -9.41
C PHE A 40 10.86 1.00 -9.82
N THR A 41 10.84 -0.32 -9.78
CA THR A 41 9.62 -1.11 -10.03
C THR A 41 8.71 -1.16 -8.81
N PHE A 42 9.30 -1.02 -7.63
CA PHE A 42 8.61 -1.01 -6.36
C PHE A 42 9.46 -0.26 -5.33
N GLY A 43 8.83 0.59 -4.53
CA GLY A 43 9.46 1.30 -3.43
C GLY A 43 8.55 1.33 -2.21
N TYR A 44 9.11 1.24 -1.00
CA TYR A 44 8.36 1.41 0.23
C TYR A 44 9.22 1.91 1.39
N SER A 45 8.55 2.44 2.39
CA SER A 45 9.11 2.79 3.70
C SER A 45 8.44 1.95 4.78
N GLN A 46 9.20 1.65 5.81
CA GLN A 46 8.71 0.92 6.97
C GLN A 46 9.57 1.16 8.19
N GLY A 47 8.93 1.41 9.33
CA GLY A 47 9.55 1.27 10.64
C GLY A 47 9.20 -0.04 11.32
N GLY A 48 10.00 -0.45 12.28
CA GLY A 48 9.75 -1.67 13.04
C GLY A 48 10.91 -2.09 13.93
N ARG A 49 10.77 -3.27 14.53
CA ARG A 49 11.84 -3.90 15.31
C ARG A 49 12.82 -4.63 14.38
N PHE A 50 14.11 -4.33 14.52
CA PHE A 50 15.17 -5.04 13.81
C PHE A 50 15.62 -6.29 14.58
N ILE A 51 15.85 -6.10 15.86
CA ILE A 51 16.14 -7.16 16.83
C ILE A 51 15.37 -6.85 18.11
N ARG A 52 15.43 -7.74 19.13
CA ARG A 52 14.66 -7.57 20.36
C ARG A 52 14.85 -6.21 21.06
N SER A 53 16.02 -5.59 20.94
CA SER A 53 16.39 -4.34 21.63
C SER A 53 16.50 -3.12 20.73
N LYS A 54 16.40 -3.26 19.41
CA LYS A 54 16.63 -2.16 18.46
C LYS A 54 15.50 -2.05 17.44
N GLU A 55 15.13 -0.81 17.15
CA GLU A 55 14.24 -0.44 16.05
C GLU A 55 15.04 -0.02 14.82
N PHE A 56 14.40 -0.05 13.67
CA PHE A 56 14.91 0.49 12.42
C PHE A 56 13.84 1.32 11.73
N TYR A 57 14.27 2.19 10.84
CA TYR A 57 13.46 2.77 9.79
C TYR A 57 14.12 2.51 8.44
N MET A 58 13.38 1.99 7.49
CA MET A 58 13.91 1.54 6.21
C MET A 58 13.19 2.20 5.05
N LEU A 59 13.97 2.61 4.07
CA LEU A 59 13.51 2.88 2.71
C LEU A 59 14.04 1.77 1.80
N PHE A 60 13.18 1.20 0.99
CA PHE A 60 13.50 0.10 0.09
C PHE A 60 13.09 0.43 -1.34
N ALA A 61 13.90 0.03 -2.31
CA ALA A 61 13.51 0.03 -3.72
C ALA A 61 13.98 -1.24 -4.43
N ALA A 62 13.09 -1.84 -5.22
CA ALA A 62 13.43 -2.85 -6.21
C ALA A 62 13.61 -2.15 -7.56
N VAL A 63 14.79 -2.28 -8.15
CA VAL A 63 15.18 -1.58 -9.37
C VAL A 63 15.43 -2.52 -10.53
N LYS A 64 15.34 -2.02 -11.76
CA LYS A 64 15.82 -2.72 -12.96
C LYS A 64 17.33 -2.81 -12.96
N ASN A 65 17.92 -3.64 -13.80
CA ASN A 65 19.38 -3.70 -14.00
C ASN A 65 19.95 -2.30 -14.21
N ASN A 66 21.05 -2.01 -13.52
CA ASN A 66 21.74 -0.71 -13.58
C ASN A 66 20.93 0.50 -13.04
N GLY A 67 19.84 0.27 -12.31
CA GLY A 67 18.97 1.29 -11.73
C GLY A 67 19.26 1.64 -10.26
N ILE A 68 20.30 1.08 -9.65
CA ILE A 68 20.56 1.19 -8.19
C ILE A 68 20.71 2.63 -7.75
N GLU A 69 21.58 3.40 -8.41
CA GLU A 69 21.83 4.80 -8.07
C GLU A 69 20.57 5.67 -8.25
N ARG A 70 19.83 5.44 -9.35
CA ARG A 70 18.59 6.15 -9.64
C ARG A 70 17.48 5.83 -8.63
N GLY A 71 17.35 4.55 -8.24
CA GLY A 71 16.39 4.13 -7.24
C GLY A 71 16.69 4.72 -5.87
N LEU A 72 17.95 4.67 -5.44
CA LEU A 72 18.42 5.29 -4.19
C LEU A 72 18.17 6.81 -4.20
N ASP A 73 18.54 7.49 -5.27
CA ASP A 73 18.29 8.91 -5.42
C ASP A 73 16.81 9.28 -5.28
N ALA A 74 15.93 8.54 -5.94
CA ALA A 74 14.48 8.78 -5.87
C ALA A 74 13.90 8.59 -4.46
N LEU A 75 14.33 7.56 -3.73
CA LEU A 75 13.96 7.37 -2.33
C LEU A 75 14.39 8.54 -1.45
N LEU A 76 15.64 8.95 -1.58
CA LEU A 76 16.23 10.04 -0.78
C LEU A 76 15.61 11.40 -1.11
N VAL A 77 15.37 11.67 -2.38
CA VAL A 77 14.74 12.92 -2.84
C VAL A 77 13.32 13.03 -2.29
N GLU A 78 12.54 11.96 -2.32
CA GLU A 78 11.17 11.99 -1.79
C GLU A 78 11.15 12.11 -0.26
N ALA A 79 12.03 11.40 0.45
CA ALA A 79 12.22 11.55 1.88
C ALA A 79 12.64 12.99 2.27
N ALA A 80 13.56 13.59 1.52
CA ALA A 80 13.98 14.98 1.71
C ALA A 80 12.84 15.96 1.40
N ARG A 81 11.99 15.68 0.41
CA ARG A 81 10.80 16.46 0.08
C ARG A 81 9.82 16.49 1.24
N VAL A 82 9.51 15.32 1.83
CA VAL A 82 8.64 15.22 3.01
C VAL A 82 9.25 15.95 4.20
N ARG A 83 10.56 15.79 4.44
CA ARG A 83 11.25 16.51 5.52
C ARG A 83 11.15 18.03 5.37
N LYS A 84 11.23 18.55 4.13
CA LYS A 84 11.24 19.99 3.85
C LYS A 84 9.86 20.63 3.81
N PHE A 85 8.89 19.96 3.21
CA PHE A 85 7.57 20.53 2.91
C PHE A 85 6.42 19.82 3.63
N GLY A 86 6.66 18.62 4.17
CA GLY A 86 5.64 17.78 4.76
C GLY A 86 4.73 17.09 3.74
N PHE A 87 3.69 16.47 4.26
CA PHE A 87 2.56 15.95 3.51
C PHE A 87 1.49 17.03 3.36
N ALA A 88 0.56 16.84 2.42
CA ALA A 88 -0.62 17.67 2.26
C ALA A 88 -1.76 17.18 3.17
N GLN A 89 -2.69 18.08 3.52
CA GLN A 89 -3.87 17.72 4.32
C GLN A 89 -4.73 16.64 3.63
N THR A 90 -4.83 16.72 2.31
CA THR A 90 -5.58 15.75 1.50
C THR A 90 -4.99 14.34 1.55
N GLU A 91 -3.66 14.22 1.61
CA GLU A 91 -2.99 12.92 1.81
C GLU A 91 -3.34 12.33 3.18
N LEU A 92 -3.26 13.15 4.25
CA LEU A 92 -3.60 12.71 5.61
C LEU A 92 -5.06 12.28 5.72
N GLU A 93 -5.99 13.02 5.16
CA GLU A 93 -7.41 12.68 5.23
C GLU A 93 -7.74 11.38 4.48
N ARG A 94 -7.08 11.13 3.35
CA ARG A 94 -7.22 9.84 2.64
C ARG A 94 -6.65 8.70 3.48
N GLU A 95 -5.45 8.88 4.02
CA GLU A 95 -4.79 7.84 4.81
C GLU A 95 -5.56 7.50 6.08
N LYS A 96 -6.13 8.50 6.77
CA LYS A 96 -7.03 8.26 7.91
C LYS A 96 -8.25 7.44 7.54
N LYS A 97 -8.89 7.74 6.39
CA LYS A 97 -10.04 6.98 5.90
C LYS A 97 -9.67 5.53 5.60
N ASP A 98 -8.55 5.33 4.94
CA ASP A 98 -8.06 3.98 4.59
C ASP A 98 -7.71 3.18 5.85
N ALA A 99 -7.02 3.81 6.81
CA ALA A 99 -6.68 3.18 8.09
C ALA A 99 -7.95 2.79 8.89
N LEU A 100 -8.92 3.71 8.97
CA LEU A 100 -10.19 3.43 9.66
C LEU A 100 -10.97 2.33 8.96
N ARG A 101 -11.03 2.34 7.63
CA ARG A 101 -11.70 1.29 6.83
C ARG A 101 -11.06 -0.08 7.04
N GLY A 102 -9.72 -0.14 7.09
CA GLY A 102 -9.00 -1.38 7.41
C GLY A 102 -9.34 -1.93 8.80
N MET A 103 -9.41 -1.06 9.81
CA MET A 103 -9.80 -1.45 11.16
C MET A 103 -11.27 -1.87 11.24
N GLU A 104 -12.18 -1.19 10.54
CA GLU A 104 -13.58 -1.55 10.45
C GLU A 104 -13.76 -2.94 9.82
N GLN A 105 -13.03 -3.21 8.73
CA GLN A 105 -13.05 -4.52 8.08
C GLN A 105 -12.56 -5.61 9.03
N ALA A 106 -11.43 -5.40 9.71
CA ALA A 106 -10.89 -6.34 10.69
C ALA A 106 -11.88 -6.59 11.84
N PHE A 107 -12.58 -5.54 12.31
CA PHE A 107 -13.63 -5.66 13.31
C PHE A 107 -14.83 -6.47 12.81
N ASN A 108 -15.32 -6.22 11.60
CA ASN A 108 -16.45 -6.94 11.01
C ASN A 108 -16.12 -8.42 10.76
N GLU A 109 -14.84 -8.72 10.40
CA GLU A 109 -14.36 -10.08 10.13
C GLU A 109 -13.78 -10.80 11.35
N ARG A 110 -13.88 -10.25 12.55
CA ARG A 110 -13.20 -10.77 13.75
C ARG A 110 -13.49 -12.24 14.05
N GLU A 111 -14.72 -12.70 13.76
CA GLU A 111 -15.13 -14.09 13.97
C GLU A 111 -14.70 -15.02 12.80
N LYS A 112 -14.18 -14.44 11.72
CA LYS A 112 -13.65 -15.14 10.55
C LYS A 112 -12.12 -15.09 10.50
N THR A 113 -11.48 -14.58 11.56
CA THR A 113 -10.02 -14.47 11.66
C THR A 113 -9.39 -15.85 11.70
N GLU A 114 -8.39 -16.06 10.86
CA GLU A 114 -7.68 -17.34 10.79
C GLU A 114 -6.83 -17.59 12.04
N SER A 115 -6.74 -18.86 12.46
CA SER A 115 -5.93 -19.28 13.61
C SER A 115 -4.45 -18.88 13.52
N SER A 116 -3.92 -18.79 12.30
CA SER A 116 -2.54 -18.34 12.05
C SER A 116 -2.30 -16.89 12.47
N ALA A 117 -3.31 -16.01 12.40
CA ALA A 117 -3.23 -14.63 12.87
C ALA A 117 -3.09 -14.59 14.39
N TYR A 118 -3.94 -15.30 15.11
CA TYR A 118 -3.85 -15.42 16.57
C TYR A 118 -2.53 -16.05 17.02
N ALA A 119 -2.06 -17.09 16.33
CA ALA A 119 -0.77 -17.69 16.65
C ALA A 119 0.37 -16.69 16.54
N ARG A 120 0.41 -15.85 15.50
CA ARG A 120 1.42 -14.79 15.37
C ARG A 120 1.32 -13.76 16.49
N GLU A 121 0.11 -13.33 16.84
CA GLU A 121 -0.14 -12.39 17.93
C GLU A 121 0.40 -12.91 19.27
N TYR A 122 0.12 -14.18 19.60
CA TYR A 122 0.63 -14.82 20.83
C TYR A 122 2.15 -14.96 20.81
N VAL A 123 2.74 -15.30 19.68
CA VAL A 123 4.22 -15.36 19.53
C VAL A 123 4.83 -13.97 19.71
N SER A 124 4.28 -12.93 19.11
CA SER A 124 4.73 -11.54 19.27
C SER A 124 4.59 -11.08 20.72
N ASN A 125 3.48 -11.39 21.36
CA ASN A 125 3.28 -11.08 22.79
C ASN A 125 4.35 -11.74 23.66
N TYR A 126 4.59 -13.04 23.48
CA TYR A 126 5.57 -13.79 24.28
C TYR A 126 7.01 -13.32 24.04
N LEU A 127 7.40 -13.11 22.77
CA LEU A 127 8.78 -12.78 22.41
C LEU A 127 9.11 -11.29 22.55
N GLN A 128 8.14 -10.40 22.41
CA GLN A 128 8.35 -8.97 22.26
C GLN A 128 7.58 -8.14 23.29
N GLU A 129 6.82 -8.81 24.16
CA GLU A 129 5.91 -8.16 25.14
C GLU A 129 4.88 -7.22 24.46
N GLU A 130 4.53 -7.52 23.21
CA GLU A 130 3.51 -6.77 22.46
C GLU A 130 2.14 -7.00 23.12
N PRO A 131 1.36 -5.96 23.44
CA PRO A 131 0.05 -6.13 24.06
C PRO A 131 -0.96 -6.77 23.08
N ILE A 132 -1.92 -7.51 23.64
CA ILE A 132 -3.04 -8.10 22.89
C ILE A 132 -4.34 -7.43 23.35
N PRO A 133 -4.64 -6.21 22.91
CA PRO A 133 -5.85 -5.51 23.32
C PRO A 133 -7.13 -6.06 22.68
N GLY A 134 -6.98 -6.73 21.55
CA GLY A 134 -8.07 -7.26 20.75
C GLY A 134 -8.73 -6.22 19.85
N ILE A 135 -9.22 -6.70 18.70
CA ILE A 135 -9.71 -5.84 17.61
C ILE A 135 -10.86 -4.90 17.99
N VAL A 136 -11.71 -5.29 18.96
CA VAL A 136 -12.80 -4.44 19.46
C VAL A 136 -12.26 -3.18 20.09
N PHE A 137 -11.28 -3.33 21.00
CA PHE A 137 -10.60 -2.21 21.62
C PHE A 137 -9.83 -1.36 20.60
N GLU A 138 -9.09 -1.99 19.72
CA GLU A 138 -8.29 -1.31 18.69
C GLU A 138 -9.16 -0.46 17.77
N TYR A 139 -10.29 -1.00 17.31
CA TYR A 139 -11.21 -0.27 16.44
C TYR A 139 -11.79 0.96 17.13
N GLU A 140 -12.25 0.83 18.38
CA GLU A 140 -12.77 1.97 19.15
C GLU A 140 -11.66 3.02 19.42
N GLN A 141 -10.44 2.59 19.72
CA GLN A 141 -9.30 3.49 19.86
C GLN A 141 -8.98 4.25 18.57
N TYR A 142 -9.01 3.58 17.42
CA TYR A 142 -8.81 4.24 16.13
C TYR A 142 -9.88 5.30 15.86
N LYS A 143 -11.15 4.97 16.07
CA LYS A 143 -12.26 5.91 15.91
C LYS A 143 -12.13 7.15 16.78
N ALA A 144 -11.70 6.96 18.04
CA ALA A 144 -11.54 8.05 18.99
C ALA A 144 -10.32 8.92 18.68
N MET A 145 -9.23 8.29 18.26
CA MET A 145 -7.91 8.93 18.13
C MET A 145 -7.71 9.64 16.79
N LEU A 146 -8.13 9.02 15.67
CA LEU A 146 -7.82 9.51 14.32
C LEU A 146 -8.26 10.97 14.07
N PRO A 147 -9.44 11.43 14.52
CA PRO A 147 -9.83 12.82 14.36
C PRO A 147 -8.86 13.83 14.99
N GLY A 148 -8.25 13.44 16.12
CA GLY A 148 -7.30 14.28 16.85
C GLY A 148 -5.85 14.24 16.34
N ILE A 149 -5.54 13.44 15.31
CA ILE A 149 -4.23 13.44 14.66
C ILE A 149 -4.19 14.59 13.65
N THR A 150 -3.21 15.48 13.81
CA THR A 150 -3.03 16.64 12.93
C THR A 150 -1.92 16.40 11.92
N LEU A 151 -1.93 17.19 10.84
CA LEU A 151 -0.85 17.18 9.85
C LEU A 151 0.51 17.54 10.48
N ALA A 152 0.51 18.45 11.46
CA ALA A 152 1.72 18.82 12.18
C ALA A 152 2.31 17.65 12.97
N ASP A 153 1.46 16.83 13.62
CA ASP A 153 1.89 15.63 14.34
C ASP A 153 2.64 14.67 13.43
N VAL A 154 2.08 14.41 12.24
CA VAL A 154 2.66 13.45 11.29
C VAL A 154 3.92 14.03 10.63
N ASN A 155 3.89 15.31 10.23
CA ASN A 155 5.05 15.95 9.59
C ASN A 155 6.26 16.04 10.51
N LYS A 156 6.06 16.10 11.81
CA LYS A 156 7.15 16.07 12.80
C LYS A 156 7.99 14.79 12.69
N LEU A 157 7.37 13.66 12.37
CA LEU A 157 8.07 12.38 12.22
C LEU A 157 9.14 12.38 11.13
N ALA A 158 9.01 13.21 10.09
CA ALA A 158 9.98 13.29 9.01
C ALA A 158 11.41 13.62 9.48
N SER A 159 11.53 14.41 10.55
CA SER A 159 12.83 14.75 11.16
C SER A 159 13.32 13.69 12.16
N GLU A 160 12.42 12.86 12.68
CA GLU A 160 12.74 11.84 13.68
C GLU A 160 13.12 10.50 13.06
N LEU A 161 12.45 10.12 11.95
CA LEU A 161 12.63 8.82 11.30
C LEU A 161 13.84 8.78 10.36
N ILE A 162 14.13 9.87 9.65
CA ILE A 162 15.22 9.94 8.67
C ILE A 162 16.33 10.85 9.21
N THR A 163 17.20 10.26 10.01
CA THR A 163 18.32 10.93 10.67
C THR A 163 19.55 10.98 9.76
N GLU A 164 20.55 11.79 10.10
CA GLU A 164 21.83 11.86 9.37
C GLU A 164 22.86 10.84 9.88
N GLU A 165 22.64 10.32 11.06
CA GLU A 165 23.51 9.35 11.73
C GLU A 165 22.89 7.93 11.70
N ASN A 166 23.74 6.94 11.97
CA ASN A 166 23.36 5.52 12.07
C ASN A 166 22.64 4.97 10.82
N ARG A 167 23.16 5.32 9.64
CA ARG A 167 22.64 4.85 8.35
C ARG A 167 23.43 3.67 7.83
N VAL A 168 22.72 2.72 7.24
CA VAL A 168 23.32 1.62 6.48
C VAL A 168 22.65 1.59 5.12
N VAL A 169 23.46 1.49 4.07
CA VAL A 169 22.98 1.23 2.71
C VAL A 169 23.35 -0.20 2.36
N MET A 170 22.35 -0.98 2.01
CA MET A 170 22.54 -2.36 1.57
C MET A 170 22.10 -2.48 0.11
N VAL A 171 22.94 -3.06 -0.71
CA VAL A 171 22.65 -3.34 -2.12
C VAL A 171 22.71 -4.84 -2.34
N ASN A 172 21.61 -5.41 -2.82
CA ASN A 172 21.53 -6.78 -3.28
C ASN A 172 21.38 -6.79 -4.80
N ALA A 173 22.32 -7.40 -5.50
CA ALA A 173 22.28 -7.50 -6.94
C ALA A 173 22.70 -8.89 -7.42
N PRO A 174 22.14 -9.39 -8.54
CA PRO A 174 22.57 -10.65 -9.12
C PRO A 174 24.00 -10.50 -9.68
N GLN A 175 24.82 -11.54 -9.51
CA GLN A 175 26.15 -11.61 -10.11
C GLN A 175 26.02 -11.90 -11.63
N LYS A 176 25.90 -10.83 -12.42
CA LYS A 176 25.80 -10.88 -13.89
C LYS A 176 26.76 -9.88 -14.51
N THR A 177 27.26 -10.18 -15.69
CA THR A 177 28.24 -9.34 -16.42
C THR A 177 27.67 -8.02 -16.91
N ASP A 178 26.36 -7.95 -17.11
CA ASP A 178 25.61 -6.76 -17.56
C ASP A 178 25.05 -5.91 -16.41
N VAL A 179 25.24 -6.33 -15.15
CA VAL A 179 24.78 -5.61 -13.96
C VAL A 179 25.95 -4.94 -13.27
N LYS A 180 25.97 -3.59 -13.34
CA LYS A 180 26.92 -2.78 -12.59
C LYS A 180 26.42 -2.56 -11.16
N VAL A 181 27.17 -3.00 -10.18
CA VAL A 181 26.94 -2.67 -8.76
C VAL A 181 27.77 -1.43 -8.45
N PRO A 182 27.14 -0.32 -7.99
CA PRO A 182 27.86 0.88 -7.61
C PRO A 182 28.84 0.64 -6.47
N THR A 183 29.96 1.33 -6.50
CA THR A 183 30.91 1.37 -5.39
C THR A 183 30.35 2.19 -4.22
N GLU A 184 30.92 2.03 -3.03
CA GLU A 184 30.59 2.85 -1.87
C GLU A 184 30.69 4.35 -2.17
N ALA A 185 31.77 4.77 -2.84
CA ALA A 185 31.98 6.18 -3.20
C ALA A 185 30.90 6.72 -4.16
N GLU A 186 30.40 5.89 -5.09
CA GLU A 186 29.29 6.26 -5.97
C GLU A 186 27.98 6.41 -5.18
N LEU A 187 27.70 5.51 -4.24
CA LEU A 187 26.50 5.60 -3.39
C LEU A 187 26.54 6.81 -2.46
N VAL A 188 27.71 7.14 -1.86
CA VAL A 188 27.89 8.36 -1.05
C VAL A 188 27.62 9.61 -1.88
N LYS A 189 28.09 9.69 -3.12
CA LYS A 189 27.79 10.81 -4.02
C LYS A 189 26.30 10.96 -4.30
N VAL A 190 25.56 9.86 -4.43
CA VAL A 190 24.09 9.91 -4.58
C VAL A 190 23.45 10.56 -3.36
N PHE A 191 23.85 10.16 -2.16
CA PHE A 191 23.38 10.78 -0.90
C PHE A 191 23.63 12.28 -0.87
N GLU A 192 24.86 12.70 -1.14
CA GLU A 192 25.25 14.12 -1.11
C GLU A 192 24.52 14.95 -2.17
N ALA A 193 24.30 14.37 -3.34
CA ALA A 193 23.58 15.02 -4.43
C ALA A 193 22.09 15.16 -4.14
N ALA A 194 21.44 14.10 -3.61
CA ALA A 194 20.01 14.10 -3.32
C ALA A 194 19.61 15.21 -2.32
N ILE A 195 20.42 15.42 -1.28
CA ILE A 195 20.17 16.46 -0.26
C ILE A 195 20.28 17.88 -0.83
N LYS A 196 21.12 18.07 -1.85
CA LYS A 196 21.39 19.39 -2.47
C LYS A 196 20.43 19.74 -3.61
N LYS A 197 19.58 18.79 -4.05
CA LYS A 197 18.64 19.04 -5.14
C LYS A 197 17.62 20.14 -4.80
N PRO A 198 17.30 21.00 -5.76
CA PRO A 198 16.18 21.92 -5.61
C PRO A 198 14.87 21.11 -5.54
N LEU A 199 14.23 21.12 -4.39
CA LEU A 199 12.98 20.41 -4.15
C LEU A 199 11.80 21.36 -4.26
N GLN A 200 10.72 20.89 -4.89
CA GLN A 200 9.41 21.53 -4.87
C GLN A 200 8.47 20.74 -3.94
N ALA A 201 7.50 21.41 -3.36
CA ALA A 201 6.44 20.76 -2.61
C ALA A 201 5.73 19.72 -3.50
N TYR A 202 5.25 18.66 -2.89
CA TYR A 202 4.44 17.67 -3.59
C TYR A 202 3.10 18.30 -3.99
N ASP A 203 2.73 18.13 -5.25
CA ASP A 203 1.44 18.57 -5.78
C ASP A 203 0.48 17.38 -5.80
N ASP A 204 -0.42 17.36 -4.82
CA ASP A 204 -1.43 16.31 -4.68
C ASP A 204 -2.56 16.55 -5.69
N LYS A 205 -2.41 16.02 -6.89
CA LYS A 205 -3.35 16.15 -7.99
C LYS A 205 -4.62 15.31 -7.78
N VAL A 206 -5.41 15.70 -6.80
CA VAL A 206 -6.72 15.08 -6.60
C VAL A 206 -7.67 15.54 -7.71
N SER A 207 -8.05 14.61 -8.60
CA SER A 207 -9.11 14.88 -9.57
C SER A 207 -10.46 14.98 -8.86
N SER A 208 -11.15 16.09 -9.02
CA SER A 208 -12.55 16.23 -8.60
C SER A 208 -13.53 15.68 -9.65
N GLN A 209 -13.03 15.26 -10.81
CA GLN A 209 -13.87 14.72 -11.87
C GLN A 209 -14.23 13.26 -11.57
N PRO A 210 -15.49 12.87 -11.83
CA PRO A 210 -15.89 11.48 -11.68
C PRO A 210 -15.13 10.60 -12.69
N LEU A 211 -14.87 9.34 -12.31
CA LEU A 211 -14.18 8.36 -13.17
C LEU A 211 -14.89 8.21 -14.54
N LEU A 212 -16.21 8.31 -14.55
CA LEU A 212 -17.02 8.29 -15.76
C LEU A 212 -17.73 9.65 -15.90
N ALA A 213 -17.48 10.36 -16.99
CA ALA A 213 -18.16 11.64 -17.28
C ALA A 213 -19.68 11.49 -17.38
N THR A 214 -20.14 10.33 -17.84
CA THR A 214 -21.56 9.95 -17.91
C THR A 214 -21.70 8.53 -17.40
N LEU A 215 -22.56 8.34 -16.40
CA LEU A 215 -22.87 6.99 -15.92
C LEU A 215 -23.61 6.21 -17.02
N PRO A 216 -23.25 4.94 -17.28
CA PRO A 216 -23.96 4.11 -18.19
C PRO A 216 -25.42 3.92 -17.73
N LYS A 217 -26.35 3.84 -18.69
CA LYS A 217 -27.74 3.54 -18.37
C LYS A 217 -27.82 2.15 -17.72
N PRO A 218 -28.43 2.01 -16.54
CA PRO A 218 -28.59 0.71 -15.88
C PRO A 218 -29.37 -0.26 -16.77
N GLY A 219 -28.93 -1.52 -16.80
CA GLY A 219 -29.73 -2.59 -17.38
C GLY A 219 -30.86 -3.01 -16.46
N GLU A 220 -32.01 -3.38 -17.02
CA GLU A 220 -33.14 -3.93 -16.27
C GLU A 220 -33.00 -5.45 -16.12
N ILE A 221 -33.47 -6.01 -15.00
CA ILE A 221 -33.55 -7.46 -14.81
C ILE A 221 -34.78 -7.97 -15.55
N VAL A 222 -34.58 -8.67 -16.67
CA VAL A 222 -35.66 -9.22 -17.50
C VAL A 222 -35.91 -10.70 -17.23
N GLY A 223 -35.01 -11.38 -16.53
CA GLY A 223 -35.17 -12.78 -16.12
C GLY A 223 -34.47 -13.07 -14.79
N ARG A 224 -35.10 -13.99 -14.02
CA ARG A 224 -34.52 -14.46 -12.76
C ARG A 224 -34.72 -15.98 -12.67
N LYS A 225 -33.66 -16.70 -12.30
CA LYS A 225 -33.67 -18.13 -12.05
C LYS A 225 -32.95 -18.43 -10.74
N GLU A 226 -33.52 -19.23 -9.88
CA GLU A 226 -32.89 -19.71 -8.66
C GLU A 226 -32.45 -21.17 -8.84
N ILE A 227 -31.21 -21.46 -8.43
CA ILE A 227 -30.65 -22.81 -8.38
C ILE A 227 -30.43 -23.13 -6.91
N LYS A 228 -31.49 -23.67 -6.28
CA LYS A 228 -31.56 -23.85 -4.83
C LYS A 228 -30.51 -24.84 -4.30
N GLU A 229 -30.17 -25.85 -5.08
CA GLU A 229 -29.21 -26.91 -4.71
C GLU A 229 -27.83 -26.37 -4.39
N ILE A 230 -27.45 -25.25 -4.98
CA ILE A 230 -26.15 -24.60 -4.77
C ILE A 230 -26.27 -23.16 -4.24
N GLY A 231 -27.48 -22.70 -3.93
CA GLY A 231 -27.74 -21.37 -3.40
C GLY A 231 -27.35 -20.24 -4.34
N VAL A 232 -27.57 -20.40 -5.64
CA VAL A 232 -27.22 -19.43 -6.69
C VAL A 232 -28.48 -18.80 -7.26
N THR A 233 -28.42 -17.48 -7.51
CA THR A 233 -29.43 -16.75 -8.29
C THR A 233 -28.81 -16.27 -9.58
N GLU A 234 -29.44 -16.57 -10.72
CA GLU A 234 -29.07 -16.04 -12.03
C GLU A 234 -30.04 -14.93 -12.43
N TRP A 235 -29.53 -13.79 -12.87
CA TRP A 235 -30.29 -12.73 -13.51
C TRP A 235 -29.90 -12.63 -14.99
N THR A 236 -30.89 -12.37 -15.83
CA THR A 236 -30.66 -11.93 -17.20
C THR A 236 -31.01 -10.46 -17.28
N LEU A 237 -30.04 -9.65 -17.73
CA LEU A 237 -30.25 -8.22 -17.92
C LEU A 237 -30.77 -7.90 -19.30
N SER A 238 -31.44 -6.75 -19.47
CA SER A 238 -32.04 -6.28 -20.75
C SER A 238 -31.04 -6.16 -21.89
N ASN A 239 -29.73 -6.04 -21.58
CA ASN A 239 -28.65 -6.02 -22.56
C ASN A 239 -28.04 -7.40 -22.85
N GLY A 240 -28.66 -8.48 -22.36
CA GLY A 240 -28.23 -9.87 -22.57
C GLY A 240 -27.15 -10.38 -21.60
N ILE A 241 -26.63 -9.53 -20.69
CA ILE A 241 -25.64 -9.95 -19.69
C ILE A 241 -26.33 -10.89 -18.69
N ARG A 242 -25.66 -12.02 -18.42
CA ARG A 242 -26.03 -12.94 -17.34
C ARG A 242 -25.22 -12.61 -16.09
N VAL A 243 -25.90 -12.35 -14.98
CA VAL A 243 -25.30 -12.11 -13.67
C VAL A 243 -25.58 -13.33 -12.78
N VAL A 244 -24.53 -13.90 -12.22
CA VAL A 244 -24.61 -15.05 -11.31
C VAL A 244 -24.25 -14.60 -9.92
N LEU A 245 -25.16 -14.73 -8.97
CA LEU A 245 -25.01 -14.29 -7.58
C LEU A 245 -24.92 -15.50 -6.68
N LYS A 246 -23.85 -15.57 -5.88
CA LYS A 246 -23.65 -16.59 -4.86
C LYS A 246 -23.39 -15.92 -3.51
N PRO A 247 -24.43 -15.71 -2.68
CA PRO A 247 -24.24 -15.29 -1.30
C PRO A 247 -23.51 -16.38 -0.50
N THR A 248 -22.55 -15.97 0.30
CA THR A 248 -21.78 -16.86 1.20
C THR A 248 -21.62 -16.18 2.55
N ASP A 249 -21.29 -16.97 3.57
CA ASP A 249 -20.99 -16.52 4.93
C ASP A 249 -19.50 -16.62 5.28
N PHE A 250 -18.63 -16.80 4.24
CA PHE A 250 -17.19 -16.94 4.44
C PHE A 250 -16.54 -15.67 4.96
N LYS A 251 -17.04 -14.51 4.47
CA LYS A 251 -16.64 -13.18 4.90
C LYS A 251 -17.89 -12.31 5.11
N ASN A 252 -17.80 -11.38 6.05
CA ASN A 252 -18.91 -10.49 6.39
C ASN A 252 -18.88 -9.16 5.61
N ASP A 253 -17.72 -8.77 5.11
CA ASP A 253 -17.47 -7.44 4.53
C ASP A 253 -16.65 -7.54 3.23
N GLU A 254 -16.98 -8.51 2.39
CA GLU A 254 -16.31 -8.74 1.12
C GLU A 254 -17.29 -9.10 0.02
N ALA A 255 -17.11 -8.53 -1.16
CA ALA A 255 -17.80 -8.92 -2.39
C ALA A 255 -16.75 -9.13 -3.50
N SER A 256 -16.66 -10.37 -4.00
CA SER A 256 -15.78 -10.71 -5.10
C SER A 256 -16.53 -10.63 -6.42
N PHE A 257 -15.96 -9.93 -7.41
CA PHE A 257 -16.50 -9.79 -8.74
C PHE A 257 -15.58 -10.46 -9.76
N SER A 258 -16.16 -11.25 -10.66
CA SER A 258 -15.48 -11.72 -11.84
C SER A 258 -16.40 -11.53 -13.04
N ALA A 259 -15.82 -11.18 -14.21
CA ALA A 259 -16.54 -11.09 -15.46
C ALA A 259 -15.86 -11.97 -16.50
N TRP A 260 -16.66 -12.69 -17.27
CA TRP A 260 -16.20 -13.53 -18.35
C TRP A 260 -17.02 -13.24 -19.59
N SER A 261 -16.36 -13.17 -20.75
CA SER A 261 -16.99 -13.00 -22.05
C SER A 261 -16.35 -13.97 -23.04
N PRO A 262 -17.14 -14.62 -23.91
CA PRO A 262 -16.57 -15.38 -25.03
C PRO A 262 -15.75 -14.45 -25.92
N GLY A 263 -14.66 -14.97 -26.48
CA GLY A 263 -13.80 -14.19 -27.38
C GLY A 263 -12.36 -14.09 -26.86
N GLY A 264 -11.83 -12.87 -26.76
CA GLY A 264 -10.43 -12.64 -26.40
C GLY A 264 -9.46 -13.16 -27.48
N THR A 265 -8.38 -13.81 -27.06
CA THR A 265 -7.33 -14.31 -27.96
C THR A 265 -7.82 -15.34 -28.98
N SER A 266 -8.98 -15.98 -28.78
CA SER A 266 -9.57 -16.89 -29.75
C SER A 266 -10.15 -16.22 -31.03
N LEU A 267 -10.28 -14.88 -30.98
CA LEU A 267 -10.81 -14.07 -32.09
C LEU A 267 -9.72 -13.43 -32.95
N VAL A 268 -8.45 -13.55 -32.56
CA VAL A 268 -7.33 -12.97 -33.32
C VAL A 268 -6.64 -14.02 -34.17
N ALA A 269 -6.00 -13.58 -35.24
CA ALA A 269 -5.17 -14.46 -36.08
C ALA A 269 -3.96 -14.99 -35.28
N ASP A 270 -3.44 -16.15 -35.67
CA ASP A 270 -2.31 -16.80 -34.99
C ASP A 270 -1.08 -15.89 -34.84
N ASN A 271 -0.82 -15.06 -35.85
CA ASN A 271 0.28 -14.09 -35.83
C ASN A 271 0.11 -13.00 -34.76
N ASP A 272 -1.12 -12.72 -34.37
CA ASP A 272 -1.46 -11.68 -33.38
C ASP A 272 -1.74 -12.26 -31.99
N TYR A 273 -1.64 -13.58 -31.82
CA TYR A 273 -1.93 -14.25 -30.54
C TYR A 273 -1.06 -13.74 -29.41
N THR A 274 0.24 -13.63 -29.62
CA THR A 274 1.17 -13.17 -28.57
C THR A 274 0.90 -11.73 -28.15
N PRO A 275 0.82 -10.72 -29.04
CA PRO A 275 0.40 -9.37 -28.67
C PRO A 275 -0.95 -9.33 -27.94
N ALA A 276 -1.94 -10.04 -28.44
CA ALA A 276 -3.28 -10.08 -27.87
C ALA A 276 -3.33 -10.69 -26.46
N SER A 277 -2.52 -11.72 -26.20
CA SER A 277 -2.42 -12.35 -24.88
C SER A 277 -1.83 -11.42 -23.81
N PHE A 278 -1.01 -10.44 -24.20
CA PHE A 278 -0.43 -9.44 -23.30
C PHE A 278 -1.25 -8.14 -23.20
N ALA A 279 -2.23 -7.93 -24.07
CA ALA A 279 -2.99 -6.67 -24.14
C ALA A 279 -3.64 -6.29 -22.80
N SER A 280 -4.21 -7.24 -22.08
CA SER A 280 -4.82 -7.00 -20.76
C SER A 280 -3.81 -6.59 -19.69
N SER A 281 -2.57 -7.08 -19.79
CA SER A 281 -1.50 -6.76 -18.83
C SER A 281 -0.96 -5.33 -18.98
N LEU A 282 -1.22 -4.69 -20.12
CA LEU A 282 -0.82 -3.29 -20.37
C LEU A 282 -1.83 -2.27 -19.83
N MET A 283 -3.02 -2.73 -19.46
CA MET A 283 -4.11 -1.87 -18.95
C MET A 283 -4.23 -1.88 -17.42
N MET A 284 -3.40 -2.65 -16.73
CA MET A 284 -3.25 -2.68 -15.28
C MET A 284 -2.01 -1.90 -14.85
#